data_a68116937faefcbb17480d9c319d7458
#
_entry.id   a68116937faefcbb17480d9c319d7458
#
_cell.length_a   1.000
_cell.length_b   1.000
_cell.length_c   1.000
_cell.angle_alpha   90.00
_cell.angle_beta   90.00
_cell.angle_gamma   90.00
#
_symmetry.space_group_name_H-M   'P 1'
#
loop_
_entity.id
_entity.type
_entity.pdbx_description
1 polymer ?
#
loop_
_entity_poly.entity_id
_entity_poly.type
_entity_poly.pdbx_seq_one_letter_code
_entity_poly.pdbx_strand_id
1 'polypeptide(L)'
;MNSKTGAVDPSTHAESPAALACADTPAMGCVAVEARESAAARAQLNRLMVELQDVRKQRDEAFRALEQAHQETLFRLARAAEHKDGETGAHMQRVGAFAAMIAEAMGCPPDYCEILYKAAQMHDIGKIGIHESILRKSGPLTSDEWRLMREHPRIGASILAGSEAPVLQLAAEVSMAHHEHFSGAGYPQGLVGEAIPLSGRIVALADFFDTLSIDRCYRKAHPDAKILEMIRERRGQQFDPRVVDAFFAILDRLVLAREAINAAEEIADVTESDGDWCLIF
;
A
#
# COMPACT_ATOMS: atom_id res chain seq x y z
N MET A 1 -36.95 -90.89 5.89
CA MET A 1 -38.12 -91.52 5.31
C MET A 1 -38.16 -91.25 3.84
N ASN A 2 -37.91 -92.26 3.10
CA ASN A 2 -38.50 -92.73 1.82
C ASN A 2 -38.37 -91.76 0.62
N SER A 3 -37.57 -92.14 -0.32
CA SER A 3 -37.64 -93.19 -1.37
C SER A 3 -38.50 -92.72 -2.54
N LYS A 4 -38.16 -92.77 -3.77
CA LYS A 4 -37.64 -93.82 -4.69
C LYS A 4 -37.61 -93.18 -6.08
N THR A 5 -36.51 -93.32 -6.78
CA THR A 5 -36.32 -94.23 -7.90
C THR A 5 -37.15 -94.00 -9.14
N GLY A 6 -36.47 -94.01 -10.26
CA GLY A 6 -36.98 -94.34 -11.55
C GLY A 6 -36.10 -93.90 -12.71
N ALA A 7 -35.27 -94.83 -13.06
CA ALA A 7 -34.48 -94.95 -14.24
C ALA A 7 -35.36 -95.20 -15.47
N VAL A 8 -34.87 -94.87 -16.65
CA VAL A 8 -34.51 -95.78 -17.75
C VAL A 8 -34.28 -94.96 -19.05
N ASP A 9 -33.16 -95.22 -19.67
CA ASP A 9 -32.56 -95.02 -20.92
C ASP A 9 -33.33 -95.72 -22.09
N PRO A 10 -32.90 -95.74 -23.33
CA PRO A 10 -32.08 -94.81 -24.20
C PRO A 10 -32.66 -94.60 -25.65
N SER A 11 -31.76 -94.18 -26.44
CA SER A 11 -31.68 -94.28 -27.96
C SER A 11 -32.16 -93.11 -28.79
N THR A 12 -31.33 -92.59 -29.51
CA THR A 12 -30.64 -92.72 -30.78
C THR A 12 -30.96 -91.58 -31.75
N HIS A 13 -29.91 -91.27 -32.49
CA HIS A 13 -29.79 -90.61 -33.79
C HIS A 13 -29.48 -89.12 -33.78
N ALA A 14 -28.25 -88.73 -33.99
CA ALA A 14 -27.51 -88.63 -35.26
C ALA A 14 -27.71 -87.26 -35.96
N GLU A 15 -26.52 -86.68 -36.24
CA GLU A 15 -26.23 -85.75 -37.32
C GLU A 15 -26.67 -84.30 -37.17
N SER A 16 -25.90 -83.32 -37.37
CA SER A 16 -24.69 -82.96 -38.11
C SER A 16 -24.34 -81.50 -37.84
N PRO A 17 -23.15 -81.04 -38.10
CA PRO A 17 -22.67 -79.73 -37.59
C PRO A 17 -23.03 -78.60 -38.53
N ALA A 18 -23.52 -77.50 -38.01
CA ALA A 18 -23.59 -76.25 -38.80
C ALA A 18 -23.26 -75.07 -37.93
N ALA A 19 -22.14 -74.52 -38.28
CA ALA A 19 -21.81 -73.07 -38.19
C ALA A 19 -21.74 -72.46 -36.78
N LEU A 20 -20.52 -72.45 -36.24
CA LEU A 20 -20.00 -71.34 -35.44
C LEU A 20 -20.05 -70.07 -36.29
N ALA A 21 -21.08 -69.27 -36.10
CA ALA A 21 -21.01 -67.86 -36.53
C ALA A 21 -20.47 -67.05 -35.40
N CYS A 22 -19.29 -66.53 -35.58
CA CYS A 22 -18.63 -65.52 -34.79
C CYS A 22 -19.66 -64.40 -34.44
N ALA A 23 -19.96 -64.29 -33.17
CA ALA A 23 -20.54 -63.07 -32.60
C ALA A 23 -19.48 -62.43 -31.68
N ASP A 24 -18.36 -62.04 -32.28
CA ASP A 24 -17.35 -61.23 -31.64
C ASP A 24 -17.10 -60.00 -32.48
N THR A 25 -17.82 -58.92 -32.23
CA THR A 25 -17.31 -57.53 -32.43
C THR A 25 -18.36 -56.47 -32.09
N PRO A 26 -18.69 -56.19 -30.82
CA PRO A 26 -19.02 -54.84 -30.40
C PRO A 26 -18.07 -54.22 -29.37
N ALA A 27 -17.19 -54.98 -28.71
CA ALA A 27 -16.40 -54.40 -27.62
C ALA A 27 -15.28 -53.43 -28.05
N MET A 28 -14.68 -53.60 -29.23
CA MET A 28 -13.62 -52.67 -29.68
C MET A 28 -14.17 -51.27 -30.12
N GLY A 29 -15.40 -51.19 -30.59
CA GLY A 29 -16.02 -49.90 -30.95
C GLY A 29 -16.33 -49.06 -29.75
N CYS A 30 -16.84 -49.64 -28.68
CA CYS A 30 -17.21 -48.95 -27.45
C CYS A 30 -16.01 -48.33 -26.72
N VAL A 31 -14.91 -49.09 -26.56
CA VAL A 31 -13.66 -48.61 -25.94
C VAL A 31 -13.03 -47.46 -26.76
N ALA A 32 -13.11 -47.52 -28.09
CA ALA A 32 -12.58 -46.42 -28.92
C ALA A 32 -13.41 -45.15 -28.84
N VAL A 33 -14.74 -45.22 -28.65
CA VAL A 33 -15.62 -44.10 -28.47
C VAL A 33 -15.38 -43.45 -27.09
N GLU A 34 -15.33 -44.24 -26.00
CA GLU A 34 -15.03 -43.76 -24.68
C GLU A 34 -13.65 -43.10 -24.57
N ALA A 35 -12.64 -43.65 -25.25
CA ALA A 35 -11.29 -43.06 -25.31
C ALA A 35 -11.28 -41.70 -26.05
N ARG A 36 -12.07 -41.54 -27.11
CA ARG A 36 -12.21 -40.29 -27.87
C ARG A 36 -12.96 -39.24 -27.05
N GLU A 37 -14.03 -39.61 -26.36
CA GLU A 37 -14.80 -38.73 -25.49
C GLU A 37 -13.92 -38.24 -24.30
N SER A 38 -13.18 -39.14 -23.69
CA SER A 38 -12.21 -38.80 -22.63
C SER A 38 -11.10 -37.85 -23.12
N ALA A 39 -10.58 -38.05 -24.32
CA ALA A 39 -9.58 -37.16 -24.92
C ALA A 39 -10.17 -35.78 -25.24
N ALA A 40 -11.40 -35.71 -25.78
CA ALA A 40 -12.09 -34.46 -26.03
C ALA A 40 -12.38 -33.68 -24.74
N ALA A 41 -12.84 -34.37 -23.71
CA ALA A 41 -13.10 -33.77 -22.38
C ALA A 41 -11.80 -33.23 -21.76
N ARG A 42 -10.69 -33.94 -21.85
CA ARG A 42 -9.36 -33.46 -21.41
C ARG A 42 -8.90 -32.23 -22.19
N ALA A 43 -9.07 -32.23 -23.52
CA ALA A 43 -8.73 -31.08 -24.35
C ALA A 43 -9.58 -29.85 -24.01
N GLN A 44 -10.86 -30.06 -23.70
CA GLN A 44 -11.76 -28.99 -23.26
C GLN A 44 -11.35 -28.46 -21.87
N LEU A 45 -11.06 -29.36 -20.93
CA LEU A 45 -10.56 -28.98 -19.60
C LEU A 45 -9.27 -28.15 -19.68
N ASN A 46 -8.31 -28.56 -20.51
CA ASN A 46 -7.09 -27.81 -20.72
C ASN A 46 -7.35 -26.41 -21.29
N ARG A 47 -8.28 -26.27 -22.24
CA ARG A 47 -8.66 -24.94 -22.77
C ARG A 47 -9.25 -24.06 -21.68
N LEU A 48 -10.19 -24.59 -20.90
CA LEU A 48 -10.81 -23.86 -19.78
C LEU A 48 -9.78 -23.46 -18.72
N MET A 49 -8.77 -24.32 -18.46
CA MET A 49 -7.67 -23.97 -17.55
C MET A 49 -6.82 -22.81 -18.06
N VAL A 50 -6.50 -22.79 -19.36
CA VAL A 50 -5.76 -21.70 -20.00
C VAL A 50 -6.58 -20.42 -19.94
N GLU A 51 -7.86 -20.46 -20.34
CA GLU A 51 -8.76 -19.31 -20.27
C GLU A 51 -8.90 -18.76 -18.84
N LEU A 52 -9.02 -19.66 -17.85
CA LEU A 52 -9.09 -19.26 -16.45
C LEU A 52 -7.80 -18.59 -15.98
N GLN A 53 -6.64 -19.07 -16.43
CA GLN A 53 -5.33 -18.45 -16.12
C GLN A 53 -5.24 -17.05 -16.74
N ASP A 54 -5.68 -16.88 -17.99
CA ASP A 54 -5.69 -15.59 -18.67
C ASP A 54 -6.64 -14.59 -17.98
N VAL A 55 -7.84 -15.03 -17.61
CA VAL A 55 -8.80 -14.18 -16.88
C VAL A 55 -8.24 -13.77 -15.51
N ARG A 56 -7.59 -14.70 -14.79
CA ARG A 56 -6.92 -14.37 -13.52
C ARG A 56 -5.83 -13.34 -13.73
N LYS A 57 -4.98 -13.51 -14.73
CA LYS A 57 -3.91 -12.56 -15.04
C LYS A 57 -4.46 -11.18 -15.36
N GLN A 58 -5.46 -11.09 -16.23
CA GLN A 58 -6.13 -9.81 -16.57
C GLN A 58 -6.76 -9.15 -15.34
N ARG A 59 -7.43 -9.93 -14.49
CA ARG A 59 -7.97 -9.43 -13.22
C ARG A 59 -6.87 -8.83 -12.34
N ASP A 60 -5.76 -9.55 -12.16
CA ASP A 60 -4.67 -9.12 -11.28
C ASP A 60 -3.94 -7.89 -11.83
N GLU A 61 -3.84 -7.77 -13.16
CA GLU A 61 -3.31 -6.58 -13.84
C GLU A 61 -4.26 -5.38 -13.66
N ALA A 62 -5.56 -5.58 -13.87
CA ALA A 62 -6.57 -4.52 -13.68
C ALA A 62 -6.64 -4.06 -12.22
N PHE A 63 -6.52 -4.98 -11.27
CA PHE A 63 -6.51 -4.65 -9.84
C PHE A 63 -5.29 -3.79 -9.47
N ARG A 64 -4.09 -4.15 -9.96
CA ARG A 64 -2.89 -3.35 -9.75
C ARG A 64 -2.98 -1.97 -10.38
N ALA A 65 -3.51 -1.87 -11.60
CA ALA A 65 -3.70 -0.59 -12.27
C ALA A 65 -4.69 0.31 -11.52
N LEU A 66 -5.79 -0.27 -11.00
CA LEU A 66 -6.76 0.47 -10.19
C LEU A 66 -6.14 0.96 -8.87
N GLU A 67 -5.38 0.11 -8.19
CA GLU A 67 -4.69 0.46 -6.94
C GLU A 67 -3.67 1.59 -7.18
N GLN A 68 -2.91 1.50 -8.27
CA GLN A 68 -1.96 2.55 -8.64
C GLN A 68 -2.65 3.88 -8.96
N ALA A 69 -3.75 3.86 -9.73
CA ALA A 69 -4.53 5.05 -10.05
C ALA A 69 -5.15 5.68 -8.79
N HIS A 70 -5.61 4.84 -7.85
CA HIS A 70 -6.13 5.30 -6.57
C HIS A 70 -5.04 6.00 -5.75
N GLN A 71 -3.85 5.39 -5.65
CA GLN A 71 -2.71 5.98 -4.93
C GLN A 71 -2.26 7.30 -5.56
N GLU A 72 -2.18 7.36 -6.88
CA GLU A 72 -1.85 8.60 -7.59
C GLU A 72 -2.87 9.70 -7.31
N THR A 73 -4.16 9.37 -7.29
CA THR A 73 -5.23 10.33 -6.97
C THR A 73 -5.08 10.88 -5.55
N LEU A 74 -4.83 10.02 -4.56
CA LEU A 74 -4.61 10.43 -3.18
C LEU A 74 -3.38 11.33 -3.04
N PHE A 75 -2.27 10.97 -3.71
CA PHE A 75 -1.07 11.77 -3.73
C PHE A 75 -1.31 13.16 -4.34
N ARG A 76 -2.03 13.24 -5.47
CA ARG A 76 -2.37 14.52 -6.11
C ARG A 76 -3.25 15.39 -5.22
N LEU A 77 -4.19 14.80 -4.48
CA LEU A 77 -5.04 15.53 -3.53
C LEU A 77 -4.23 16.06 -2.34
N ALA A 78 -3.33 15.25 -1.79
CA ALA A 78 -2.43 15.67 -0.72
C ALA A 78 -1.49 16.79 -1.21
N ARG A 79 -0.90 16.65 -2.41
CA ARG A 79 -0.08 17.69 -3.05
C ARG A 79 -0.85 19.00 -3.26
N ALA A 80 -2.13 18.93 -3.62
CA ALA A 80 -2.96 20.13 -3.75
C ALA A 80 -3.18 20.85 -2.40
N ALA A 81 -3.29 20.09 -1.30
CA ALA A 81 -3.36 20.65 0.04
C ALA A 81 -2.04 21.33 0.45
N GLU A 82 -0.90 20.69 0.20
CA GLU A 82 0.44 21.22 0.49
C GLU A 82 0.77 22.46 -0.35
N HIS A 83 0.34 22.51 -1.62
CA HIS A 83 0.54 23.68 -2.48
C HIS A 83 -0.09 24.95 -1.89
N LYS A 84 -1.14 24.81 -1.09
CA LYS A 84 -1.78 25.92 -0.37
C LYS A 84 -0.84 26.54 0.68
N ASP A 85 0.05 25.75 1.27
CA ASP A 85 1.07 26.18 2.26
C ASP A 85 2.39 26.60 1.61
N GLY A 86 2.55 26.38 0.31
CA GLY A 86 3.78 26.67 -0.45
C GLY A 86 4.85 25.59 -0.28
N GLU A 87 4.49 24.41 0.18
CA GLU A 87 5.36 23.24 0.23
C GLU A 87 5.37 22.49 -1.10
N THR A 88 6.45 21.71 -1.35
CA THR A 88 6.63 20.99 -2.62
C THR A 88 6.23 19.51 -2.48
N GLY A 89 5.91 18.86 -3.62
CA GLY A 89 5.63 17.44 -3.64
C GLY A 89 6.80 16.57 -3.13
N ALA A 90 8.02 17.05 -3.22
CA ALA A 90 9.19 16.35 -2.71
C ALA A 90 9.21 16.27 -1.17
N HIS A 91 8.71 17.28 -0.46
CA HIS A 91 8.53 17.21 0.99
C HIS A 91 7.73 15.97 1.40
N MET A 92 6.57 15.77 0.81
CA MET A 92 5.71 14.62 1.08
C MET A 92 6.41 13.29 0.81
N GLN A 93 7.14 13.20 -0.32
CA GLN A 93 7.89 12.00 -0.69
C GLN A 93 9.02 11.72 0.30
N ARG A 94 9.76 12.77 0.74
CA ARG A 94 10.85 12.61 1.72
C ARG A 94 10.32 12.20 3.09
N VAL A 95 9.27 12.83 3.60
CA VAL A 95 8.64 12.45 4.88
C VAL A 95 8.15 11.00 4.82
N GLY A 96 7.50 10.59 3.73
CA GLY A 96 7.10 9.21 3.51
C GLY A 96 8.28 8.25 3.53
N ALA A 97 9.34 8.54 2.76
CA ALA A 97 10.54 7.71 2.68
C ALA A 97 11.26 7.60 4.04
N PHE A 98 11.43 8.70 4.73
CA PHE A 98 12.07 8.71 6.06
C PHE A 98 11.25 7.92 7.07
N ALA A 99 9.93 8.10 7.09
CA ALA A 99 9.05 7.36 7.99
C ALA A 99 9.14 5.84 7.77
N ALA A 100 9.10 5.39 6.51
CA ALA A 100 9.23 3.97 6.17
C ALA A 100 10.60 3.41 6.56
N MET A 101 11.69 4.13 6.28
CA MET A 101 13.06 3.72 6.61
C MET A 101 13.29 3.64 8.13
N ILE A 102 12.72 4.58 8.90
CA ILE A 102 12.79 4.55 10.36
C ILE A 102 11.98 3.36 10.90
N ALA A 103 10.78 3.11 10.37
CA ALA A 103 9.97 1.95 10.74
C ALA A 103 10.69 0.62 10.45
N GLU A 104 11.34 0.49 9.29
CA GLU A 104 12.19 -0.66 8.93
C GLU A 104 13.32 -0.84 9.95
N ALA A 105 14.04 0.22 10.30
CA ALA A 105 15.12 0.19 11.27
C ALA A 105 14.64 -0.19 12.69
N MET A 106 13.38 0.07 13.01
CA MET A 106 12.72 -0.37 14.25
C MET A 106 12.24 -1.82 14.19
N GLY A 107 12.38 -2.52 13.05
CA GLY A 107 11.95 -3.91 12.86
C GLY A 107 10.47 -4.07 12.58
N CYS A 108 9.79 -3.03 12.08
CA CYS A 108 8.40 -3.14 11.65
C CYS A 108 8.27 -4.04 10.41
N PRO A 109 7.13 -4.75 10.24
CA PRO A 109 6.90 -5.59 9.08
C PRO A 109 6.95 -4.79 7.76
N PRO A 110 7.44 -5.38 6.64
CA PRO A 110 7.53 -4.69 5.35
C PRO A 110 6.20 -4.08 4.88
N ASP A 111 5.09 -4.79 5.05
CA ASP A 111 3.76 -4.30 4.67
C ASP A 111 3.38 -3.03 5.46
N TYR A 112 3.73 -2.98 6.75
CA TYR A 112 3.52 -1.78 7.55
C TYR A 112 4.36 -0.60 7.06
N CYS A 113 5.64 -0.84 6.73
CA CYS A 113 6.54 0.19 6.20
C CYS A 113 6.02 0.76 4.87
N GLU A 114 5.50 -0.10 3.98
CA GLU A 114 4.90 0.33 2.71
C GLU A 114 3.64 1.18 2.93
N ILE A 115 2.75 0.74 3.84
CA ILE A 115 1.54 1.51 4.17
C ILE A 115 1.91 2.84 4.83
N LEU A 116 2.90 2.85 5.74
CA LEU A 116 3.36 4.07 6.40
C LEU A 116 4.00 5.06 5.43
N TYR A 117 4.77 4.58 4.43
CA TYR A 117 5.28 5.42 3.35
C TYR A 117 4.17 6.24 2.68
N LYS A 118 3.05 5.58 2.35
CA LYS A 118 1.91 6.20 1.68
C LYS A 118 1.10 7.09 2.64
N ALA A 119 0.89 6.64 3.86
CA ALA A 119 0.10 7.34 4.87
C ALA A 119 0.78 8.63 5.35
N ALA A 120 2.10 8.61 5.54
CA ALA A 120 2.86 9.78 5.99
C ALA A 120 2.80 10.96 5.01
N GLN A 121 2.62 10.70 3.72
CA GLN A 121 2.46 11.73 2.70
C GLN A 121 1.19 12.56 2.86
N MET A 122 0.22 12.09 3.65
CA MET A 122 -1.05 12.75 3.89
C MET A 122 -1.15 13.39 5.29
N HIS A 123 -0.02 13.47 6.04
CA HIS A 123 -0.03 13.96 7.42
C HIS A 123 -0.67 15.34 7.56
N ASP A 124 -0.43 16.21 6.62
CA ASP A 124 -0.83 17.62 6.61
C ASP A 124 -2.04 17.94 5.70
N ILE A 125 -2.75 16.93 5.18
CA ILE A 125 -3.92 17.14 4.31
C ILE A 125 -4.99 18.06 4.93
N GLY A 126 -5.06 18.12 6.25
CA GLY A 126 -5.99 18.96 6.97
C GLY A 126 -5.73 20.47 6.85
N LYS A 127 -4.55 20.88 6.35
CA LYS A 127 -4.25 22.28 6.01
C LYS A 127 -5.23 22.85 4.97
N ILE A 128 -5.89 22.00 4.18
CA ILE A 128 -6.94 22.43 3.26
C ILE A 128 -8.08 23.19 3.99
N GLY A 129 -8.36 22.85 5.23
CA GLY A 129 -9.37 23.49 6.07
C GLY A 129 -8.90 24.76 6.79
N ILE A 130 -7.61 25.10 6.70
CA ILE A 130 -7.06 26.30 7.33
C ILE A 130 -7.12 27.47 6.34
N HIS A 131 -7.49 28.66 6.83
CA HIS A 131 -7.60 29.84 5.98
C HIS A 131 -6.23 30.28 5.47
N GLU A 132 -6.15 30.68 4.21
CA GLU A 132 -4.89 31.04 3.54
C GLU A 132 -4.14 32.20 4.22
N SER A 133 -4.87 33.17 4.79
CA SER A 133 -4.28 34.28 5.55
C SER A 133 -3.51 33.82 6.81
N ILE A 134 -3.79 32.65 7.32
CA ILE A 134 -3.06 32.03 8.44
C ILE A 134 -1.86 31.22 7.90
N LEU A 135 -2.10 30.38 6.89
CA LEU A 135 -1.04 29.52 6.31
C LEU A 135 0.10 30.34 5.73
N ARG A 136 -0.21 31.40 4.96
CA ARG A 136 0.76 32.23 4.24
C ARG A 136 1.14 33.51 4.96
N LYS A 137 0.87 33.61 6.26
CA LYS A 137 1.23 34.79 7.03
C LYS A 137 2.75 34.98 7.11
N SER A 138 3.24 36.12 6.67
CA SER A 138 4.67 36.45 6.66
C SER A 138 5.27 36.80 8.02
N GLY A 139 4.45 36.81 9.08
CA GLY A 139 4.86 37.13 10.44
C GLY A 139 4.40 36.06 11.45
N PRO A 140 4.69 36.24 12.75
CA PRO A 140 4.27 35.30 13.77
C PRO A 140 2.74 35.23 13.87
N LEU A 141 2.23 34.02 14.06
CA LEU A 141 0.80 33.79 14.32
C LEU A 141 0.41 34.34 15.71
N THR A 142 -0.76 34.96 15.80
CA THR A 142 -1.38 35.30 17.08
C THR A 142 -1.84 34.03 17.81
N SER A 143 -2.21 34.15 19.08
CA SER A 143 -2.71 33.02 19.85
C SER A 143 -3.99 32.39 19.25
N ASP A 144 -4.87 33.23 18.67
CA ASP A 144 -6.11 32.76 18.02
C ASP A 144 -5.80 32.05 16.68
N GLU A 145 -4.87 32.59 15.88
CA GLU A 145 -4.41 31.97 14.64
C GLU A 145 -3.71 30.63 14.93
N TRP A 146 -2.89 30.56 15.99
CA TRP A 146 -2.27 29.32 16.44
C TRP A 146 -3.32 28.27 16.84
N ARG A 147 -4.39 28.68 17.52
CA ARG A 147 -5.48 27.77 17.87
C ARG A 147 -6.12 27.18 16.61
N LEU A 148 -6.36 28.00 15.59
CA LEU A 148 -6.91 27.55 14.32
C LEU A 148 -5.92 26.67 13.54
N MET A 149 -4.63 27.03 13.49
CA MET A 149 -3.59 26.24 12.87
C MET A 149 -3.53 24.82 13.48
N ARG A 150 -3.64 24.69 14.79
CA ARG A 150 -3.62 23.41 15.51
C ARG A 150 -4.82 22.51 15.25
N GLU A 151 -5.81 22.96 14.49
CA GLU A 151 -6.95 22.11 14.10
C GLU A 151 -6.66 21.25 12.86
N HIS A 152 -5.59 21.54 12.06
CA HIS A 152 -5.32 20.74 10.85
C HIS A 152 -5.16 19.23 11.13
N PRO A 153 -4.59 18.73 12.25
CA PRO A 153 -4.55 17.29 12.52
C PRO A 153 -5.95 16.67 12.64
N ARG A 154 -6.87 17.37 13.32
CA ARG A 154 -8.27 16.91 13.47
C ARG A 154 -9.03 16.95 12.14
N ILE A 155 -8.83 18.03 11.37
CA ILE A 155 -9.44 18.18 10.04
C ILE A 155 -8.95 17.08 9.12
N GLY A 156 -7.62 16.83 9.06
CA GLY A 156 -7.03 15.79 8.24
C GLY A 156 -7.53 14.40 8.63
N ALA A 157 -7.52 14.07 9.90
CA ALA A 157 -8.09 12.82 10.39
C ALA A 157 -9.57 12.66 10.03
N SER A 158 -10.36 13.73 10.09
CA SER A 158 -11.78 13.73 9.70
C SER A 158 -11.97 13.50 8.18
N ILE A 159 -11.12 14.10 7.35
CA ILE A 159 -11.14 13.90 5.88
C ILE A 159 -10.86 12.45 5.51
N LEU A 160 -9.93 11.82 6.22
CA LEU A 160 -9.45 10.46 5.95
C LEU A 160 -10.29 9.38 6.64
N ALA A 161 -11.11 9.74 7.61
CA ALA A 161 -11.91 8.81 8.40
C ALA A 161 -13.00 8.08 7.58
N GLY A 162 -13.45 6.93 8.11
CA GLY A 162 -14.57 6.17 7.53
C GLY A 162 -14.21 5.27 6.36
N SER A 163 -12.93 5.17 5.99
CA SER A 163 -12.45 4.23 4.97
C SER A 163 -12.04 2.89 5.60
N GLU A 164 -12.30 1.79 4.88
CA GLU A 164 -11.79 0.46 5.23
C GLU A 164 -10.37 0.21 4.67
N ALA A 165 -9.84 1.11 3.82
CA ALA A 165 -8.52 0.99 3.25
C ALA A 165 -7.43 1.21 4.32
N PRO A 166 -6.51 0.25 4.55
CA PRO A 166 -5.49 0.33 5.59
C PRO A 166 -4.63 1.60 5.51
N VAL A 167 -4.32 2.05 4.30
CA VAL A 167 -3.52 3.26 4.07
C VAL A 167 -4.24 4.51 4.58
N LEU A 168 -5.57 4.63 4.38
CA LEU A 168 -6.35 5.78 4.83
C LEU A 168 -6.58 5.74 6.34
N GLN A 169 -6.75 4.56 6.92
CA GLN A 169 -6.83 4.40 8.37
C GLN A 169 -5.53 4.85 9.06
N LEU A 170 -4.38 4.39 8.52
CA LEU A 170 -3.08 4.80 9.05
C LEU A 170 -2.80 6.28 8.80
N ALA A 171 -3.22 6.83 7.65
CA ALA A 171 -3.09 8.25 7.36
C ALA A 171 -3.93 9.14 8.30
N ALA A 172 -5.14 8.70 8.67
CA ALA A 172 -5.95 9.39 9.67
C ALA A 172 -5.28 9.38 11.05
N GLU A 173 -4.67 8.25 11.44
CA GLU A 173 -3.91 8.11 12.68
C GLU A 173 -2.68 9.02 12.67
N VAL A 174 -1.90 9.01 11.58
CA VAL A 174 -0.74 9.88 11.37
C VAL A 174 -1.13 11.34 11.45
N SER A 175 -2.17 11.76 10.69
CA SER A 175 -2.64 13.14 10.68
C SER A 175 -3.03 13.60 12.09
N MET A 176 -3.71 12.76 12.87
CA MET A 176 -4.12 13.09 14.24
C MET A 176 -2.93 13.21 15.21
N ALA A 177 -1.81 12.46 14.99
CA ALA A 177 -0.80 12.22 16.01
C ALA A 177 0.58 12.81 15.72
N HIS A 178 0.88 13.28 14.49
CA HIS A 178 2.24 13.71 14.12
C HIS A 178 2.72 14.97 14.84
N HIS A 179 1.86 15.72 15.48
CA HIS A 179 2.20 16.86 16.34
C HIS A 179 2.11 16.56 17.83
N GLU A 180 1.85 15.31 18.22
CA GLU A 180 1.97 14.92 19.62
C GLU A 180 3.44 14.87 20.03
N HIS A 181 3.72 15.27 21.28
CA HIS A 181 5.05 15.21 21.86
C HIS A 181 5.13 14.06 22.86
N PHE A 182 6.22 13.32 22.86
CA PHE A 182 6.40 12.17 23.75
C PHE A 182 6.17 12.50 25.22
N SER A 183 6.50 13.73 25.64
CA SER A 183 6.25 14.28 26.98
C SER A 183 4.80 14.65 27.29
N GLY A 184 3.90 14.66 26.26
CA GLY A 184 2.52 15.12 26.39
C GLY A 184 2.32 16.62 26.19
N ALA A 185 3.37 17.38 25.85
CA ALA A 185 3.25 18.81 25.55
C ALA A 185 2.80 19.13 24.13
N GLY A 186 2.46 18.10 23.34
CA GLY A 186 1.99 18.21 21.98
C GLY A 186 0.51 18.52 21.83
N TYR A 187 0.00 18.37 20.62
CA TYR A 187 -1.40 18.58 20.26
C TYR A 187 -1.81 17.60 19.14
N PRO A 188 -3.10 17.35 18.89
CA PRO A 188 -4.29 18.00 19.47
C PRO A 188 -4.85 17.33 20.73
N GLN A 189 -4.34 16.15 21.13
CA GLN A 189 -4.89 15.34 22.22
C GLN A 189 -4.04 15.42 23.50
N GLY A 190 -2.76 15.78 23.38
CA GLY A 190 -1.81 15.80 24.50
C GLY A 190 -1.48 14.40 25.00
N LEU A 191 -1.38 13.42 24.09
CA LEU A 191 -1.02 12.04 24.41
C LEU A 191 0.42 11.96 24.93
N VAL A 192 0.69 11.00 25.85
CA VAL A 192 1.99 10.86 26.51
C VAL A 192 2.61 9.50 26.15
N GLY A 193 3.87 9.51 25.80
CA GLY A 193 4.67 8.29 25.66
C GLY A 193 4.11 7.35 24.59
N GLU A 194 3.92 6.11 24.97
CA GLU A 194 3.40 5.07 24.05
C GLU A 194 1.89 5.13 23.81
N ALA A 195 1.16 6.02 24.47
CA ALA A 195 -0.22 6.32 24.11
C ALA A 195 -0.30 7.03 22.74
N ILE A 196 0.79 7.67 22.30
CA ILE A 196 0.92 8.18 20.93
C ILE A 196 1.13 6.99 19.99
N PRO A 197 0.34 6.80 18.94
CA PRO A 197 0.57 5.75 17.94
C PRO A 197 2.00 5.78 17.39
N LEU A 198 2.57 4.61 17.11
CA LEU A 198 3.95 4.52 16.61
C LEU A 198 4.13 5.27 15.30
N SER A 199 3.13 5.21 14.41
CA SER A 199 3.08 5.95 13.15
C SER A 199 3.26 7.46 13.37
N GLY A 200 2.53 8.05 14.31
CA GLY A 200 2.61 9.46 14.67
C GLY A 200 3.99 9.84 15.24
N ARG A 201 4.55 8.99 16.13
CA ARG A 201 5.90 9.22 16.70
C ARG A 201 7.00 9.20 15.64
N ILE A 202 6.90 8.29 14.66
CA ILE A 202 7.85 8.19 13.54
C ILE A 202 7.71 9.40 12.62
N VAL A 203 6.48 9.73 12.19
CA VAL A 203 6.24 10.83 11.25
C VAL A 203 6.62 12.18 11.87
N ALA A 204 6.37 12.39 13.17
CA ALA A 204 6.79 13.60 13.88
C ALA A 204 8.31 13.88 13.75
N LEU A 205 9.14 12.84 13.82
CA LEU A 205 10.59 12.99 13.65
C LEU A 205 10.98 13.15 12.17
N ALA A 206 10.34 12.39 11.28
CA ALA A 206 10.60 12.46 9.84
C ALA A 206 10.26 13.85 9.27
N ASP A 207 9.09 14.39 9.61
CA ASP A 207 8.67 15.73 9.23
C ASP A 207 9.58 16.82 9.82
N PHE A 208 9.94 16.72 11.10
CA PHE A 208 10.86 17.66 11.72
C PHE A 208 12.23 17.70 11.02
N PHE A 209 12.78 16.53 10.69
CA PHE A 209 14.06 16.44 9.99
C PHE A 209 13.97 17.06 8.60
N ASP A 210 12.94 16.74 7.84
CA ASP A 210 12.75 17.27 6.48
C ASP A 210 12.51 18.78 6.51
N THR A 211 11.56 19.22 7.34
CA THR A 211 11.19 20.62 7.46
C THR A 211 12.39 21.52 7.75
N LEU A 212 13.33 21.09 8.60
CA LEU A 212 14.49 21.90 8.95
C LEU A 212 15.63 21.83 7.91
N SER A 213 15.63 20.81 7.05
CA SER A 213 16.66 20.56 6.04
C SER A 213 16.50 21.39 4.78
N ILE A 214 15.39 22.13 4.60
CA ILE A 214 15.01 22.78 3.36
C ILE A 214 14.78 24.28 3.56
N ASP A 215 15.16 25.07 2.53
CA ASP A 215 14.83 26.49 2.47
C ASP A 215 13.31 26.67 2.37
N ARG A 216 12.74 27.52 3.21
CA ARG A 216 11.36 27.98 3.11
C ARG A 216 11.34 29.47 2.81
N CYS A 217 10.23 29.99 2.31
CA CYS A 217 10.12 31.40 1.93
C CYS A 217 10.46 32.38 3.07
N TYR A 218 10.32 31.93 4.32
CA TYR A 218 10.58 32.74 5.52
C TYR A 218 11.81 32.27 6.34
N ARG A 219 12.51 31.19 5.94
CA ARG A 219 13.61 30.62 6.69
C ARG A 219 14.56 29.80 5.81
N LYS A 220 15.87 30.05 5.97
CA LYS A 220 16.91 29.20 5.38
C LYS A 220 16.99 27.83 6.05
N ALA A 221 17.41 26.81 5.31
CA ALA A 221 17.73 25.48 5.83
C ALA A 221 18.77 25.60 6.96
N HIS A 222 18.59 24.79 7.98
CA HIS A 222 19.64 24.63 8.99
C HIS A 222 20.70 23.65 8.48
N PRO A 223 21.98 23.85 8.86
CA PRO A 223 22.99 22.81 8.64
C PRO A 223 22.61 21.51 9.33
N ASP A 224 22.86 20.37 8.70
CA ASP A 224 22.52 19.06 9.23
C ASP A 224 23.02 18.86 10.67
N ALA A 225 24.26 19.27 10.98
CA ALA A 225 24.82 19.19 12.33
C ALA A 225 23.93 19.87 13.38
N LYS A 226 23.31 21.02 13.04
CA LYS A 226 22.41 21.73 13.94
C LYS A 226 21.09 21.00 14.12
N ILE A 227 20.53 20.45 13.03
CA ILE A 227 19.30 19.66 13.09
C ILE A 227 19.48 18.43 13.96
N LEU A 228 20.59 17.72 13.78
CA LEU A 228 20.92 16.52 14.57
C LEU A 228 21.13 16.83 16.05
N GLU A 229 21.72 17.98 16.38
CA GLU A 229 21.83 18.47 17.76
C GLU A 229 20.43 18.70 18.35
N MET A 230 19.55 19.40 17.63
CA MET A 230 18.18 19.67 18.07
C MET A 230 17.36 18.39 18.27
N ILE A 231 17.55 17.37 17.44
CA ILE A 231 16.90 16.05 17.61
C ILE A 231 17.39 15.38 18.89
N ARG A 232 18.71 15.40 19.18
CA ARG A 232 19.27 14.83 20.41
C ARG A 232 18.75 15.53 21.67
N GLU A 233 18.70 16.87 21.65
CA GLU A 233 18.17 17.67 22.77
C GLU A 233 16.69 17.38 23.06
N ARG A 234 15.90 17.04 22.02
CA ARG A 234 14.45 16.78 22.14
C ARG A 234 14.10 15.30 22.36
N ARG A 235 15.10 14.42 22.45
CA ARG A 235 14.91 13.00 22.76
C ARG A 235 14.24 12.82 24.11
N GLY A 236 13.12 12.09 24.18
CA GLY A 236 12.32 11.90 25.38
C GLY A 236 11.42 13.09 25.76
N GLN A 237 11.53 14.21 25.05
CA GLN A 237 10.66 15.38 25.21
C GLN A 237 9.66 15.45 24.05
N GLN A 238 10.09 15.88 22.88
CA GLN A 238 9.28 15.90 21.68
C GLN A 238 9.23 14.53 21.02
N PHE A 239 10.35 13.83 20.93
CA PHE A 239 10.50 12.59 20.19
C PHE A 239 10.66 11.37 21.08
N ASP A 240 10.08 10.25 20.66
CA ASP A 240 10.30 8.94 21.29
C ASP A 240 11.78 8.57 21.23
N PRO A 241 12.42 8.23 22.37
CA PRO A 241 13.81 7.80 22.41
C PRO A 241 14.13 6.66 21.45
N ARG A 242 13.25 5.68 21.28
CA ARG A 242 13.47 4.53 20.38
C ARG A 242 13.44 4.94 18.92
N VAL A 243 12.55 5.86 18.55
CA VAL A 243 12.48 6.41 17.18
C VAL A 243 13.74 7.21 16.87
N VAL A 244 14.22 8.03 17.83
CA VAL A 244 15.46 8.78 17.69
C VAL A 244 16.66 7.85 17.54
N ASP A 245 16.74 6.79 18.32
CA ASP A 245 17.85 5.83 18.25
C ASP A 245 17.86 5.10 16.89
N ALA A 246 16.69 4.68 16.38
CA ALA A 246 16.55 4.09 15.05
C ALA A 246 16.91 5.08 13.93
N PHE A 247 16.49 6.34 14.04
CA PHE A 247 16.85 7.40 13.09
C PHE A 247 18.37 7.57 12.99
N PHE A 248 19.07 7.67 14.13
CA PHE A 248 20.53 7.82 14.12
C PHE A 248 21.27 6.58 13.59
N ALA A 249 20.71 5.39 13.78
CA ALA A 249 21.28 4.15 13.26
C ALA A 249 21.31 4.10 11.72
N ILE A 250 20.43 4.84 11.05
CA ILE A 250 20.31 4.84 9.57
C ILE A 250 20.53 6.23 8.95
N LEU A 251 21.14 7.16 9.67
CA LEU A 251 21.26 8.56 9.26
C LEU A 251 21.84 8.73 7.85
N ASP A 252 22.92 8.00 7.54
CA ASP A 252 23.57 8.09 6.23
C ASP A 252 22.61 7.67 5.10
N ARG A 253 21.76 6.65 5.34
CA ARG A 253 20.74 6.21 4.38
C ARG A 253 19.65 7.29 4.17
N LEU A 254 19.25 7.98 5.25
CA LEU A 254 18.25 9.07 5.18
C LEU A 254 18.80 10.25 4.37
N VAL A 255 20.05 10.62 4.56
CA VAL A 255 20.71 11.70 3.79
C VAL A 255 20.77 11.34 2.30
N LEU A 256 21.20 10.13 1.97
CA LEU A 256 21.24 9.65 0.59
C LEU A 256 19.84 9.63 -0.06
N ALA A 257 18.81 9.21 0.68
CA ALA A 257 17.43 9.22 0.20
C ALA A 257 16.94 10.67 -0.07
N ARG A 258 17.28 11.63 0.79
CA ARG A 258 16.99 13.05 0.60
C ARG A 258 17.60 13.57 -0.70
N GLU A 259 18.89 13.31 -0.91
CA GLU A 259 19.60 13.75 -2.11
C GLU A 259 19.00 13.14 -3.39
N ALA A 260 18.67 11.86 -3.37
CA ALA A 260 18.07 11.18 -4.50
C ALA A 260 16.68 11.75 -4.87
N ILE A 261 15.83 12.04 -3.87
CA ILE A 261 14.49 12.61 -4.09
C ILE A 261 14.61 14.05 -4.63
N ASN A 262 15.52 14.86 -4.08
CA ASN A 262 15.75 16.22 -4.54
C ASN A 262 16.23 16.26 -6.00
N ALA A 263 17.18 15.39 -6.37
CA ALA A 263 17.66 15.30 -7.75
C ALA A 263 16.55 14.87 -8.73
N ALA A 264 15.64 13.98 -8.29
CA ALA A 264 14.51 13.57 -9.11
C ALA A 264 13.49 14.71 -9.32
N GLU A 265 13.25 15.56 -8.31
CA GLU A 265 12.37 16.74 -8.41
C GLU A 265 12.96 17.77 -9.38
N GLU A 266 14.27 18.08 -9.29
CA GLU A 266 14.94 19.01 -10.19
C GLU A 266 14.84 18.58 -11.66
N ILE A 267 14.95 17.26 -11.93
CA ILE A 267 14.80 16.73 -13.30
C ILE A 267 13.35 16.87 -13.77
N ALA A 268 12.36 16.61 -12.91
CA ALA A 268 10.95 16.73 -13.25
C ALA A 268 10.57 18.18 -13.58
N ASP A 269 11.04 19.16 -12.80
CA ASP A 269 10.78 20.58 -13.02
C ASP A 269 11.39 21.08 -14.35
N VAL A 270 12.58 20.59 -14.73
CA VAL A 270 13.22 20.92 -16.02
C VAL A 270 12.40 20.36 -17.18
N THR A 271 11.89 19.12 -17.07
CA THR A 271 11.09 18.49 -18.15
C THR A 271 9.70 19.12 -18.30
N GLU A 272 9.09 19.60 -17.21
CA GLU A 272 7.82 20.34 -17.27
C GLU A 272 7.99 21.76 -17.83
N SER A 273 9.13 22.42 -17.61
CA SER A 273 9.41 23.76 -18.16
C SER A 273 9.71 23.78 -19.65
N ASP A 274 10.23 22.69 -20.21
CA ASP A 274 10.52 22.53 -21.64
C ASP A 274 9.32 22.01 -22.45
N GLY A 275 8.25 21.62 -21.78
CA GLY A 275 6.97 21.24 -22.41
C GLY A 275 6.14 22.46 -22.75
N ASP A 276 6.17 22.83 -24.03
CA ASP A 276 5.44 23.93 -24.66
C ASP A 276 3.90 23.75 -24.45
N TRP A 277 3.35 24.32 -23.38
CA TRP A 277 1.90 24.36 -23.10
C TRP A 277 1.12 25.26 -24.09
N CYS A 278 1.73 25.63 -25.19
CA CYS A 278 1.22 26.62 -26.17
C CYS A 278 0.22 26.04 -27.20
N LEU A 279 -0.23 24.79 -27.11
CA LEU A 279 -1.05 24.14 -28.16
C LEU A 279 -2.34 23.49 -27.68
N ILE A 280 -2.96 23.92 -26.56
CA ILE A 280 -4.34 23.48 -26.24
C ILE A 280 -5.18 24.68 -25.76
N PHE A 281 -5.53 25.58 -26.68
CA PHE A 281 -6.76 26.40 -26.65
C PHE A 281 -7.16 26.69 -28.10
#